data_99420fbe769b9a00a79788b436cdd2ff
#
_entry.id   99420fbe769b9a00a79788b436cdd2ff
#
_cell.length_a   1.000
_cell.length_b   1.000
_cell.length_c   1.000
_cell.angle_alpha   90.00
_cell.angle_beta   90.00
_cell.angle_gamma   90.00
#
_symmetry.space_group_name_H-M   'P 1'
#
loop_
_entity.id
_entity.type
_entity.pdbx_description
1 polymer ?
#
loop_
_entity_poly.entity_id
_entity_poly.type
_entity_poly.pdbx_seq_one_letter_code
_entity_poly.pdbx_strand_id
1 'polypeptide(L)'
;MTSVADAVKAMQAKFNPAAAAGLDLVFGFNITDEDKQYSLIVKDGTCDIQEGENPDANCTLVLDSETLKGIVSGETDGMQDFMGGKLRVEGDMMLSMKLSELFPA
;
A
#
# COMPACT_ATOMS: atom_id res chain seq x y z
N MET A 1 -1.55 19.91 5.71
CA MET A 1 -1.51 18.57 6.33
C MET A 1 -1.92 17.52 5.32
N THR A 2 -1.14 16.46 5.21
CA THR A 2 -1.46 15.36 4.30
C THR A 2 -2.45 14.41 4.96
N SER A 3 -3.59 14.19 4.32
CA SER A 3 -4.55 13.18 4.77
C SER A 3 -4.13 11.81 4.26
N VAL A 4 -4.74 10.75 4.81
CA VAL A 4 -4.51 9.39 4.31
C VAL A 4 -4.92 9.30 2.84
N ALA A 5 -6.04 9.91 2.46
CA ALA A 5 -6.47 9.91 1.06
C ALA A 5 -5.42 10.56 0.16
N ASP A 6 -4.81 11.66 0.60
CA ASP A 6 -3.74 12.32 -0.15
C ASP A 6 -2.49 11.45 -0.22
N ALA A 7 -2.15 10.75 0.86
CA ALA A 7 -1.01 9.84 0.89
C ALA A 7 -1.19 8.68 -0.11
N VAL A 8 -2.40 8.12 -0.17
CA VAL A 8 -2.71 7.02 -1.10
C VAL A 8 -2.64 7.52 -2.54
N LYS A 9 -3.13 8.73 -2.80
CA LYS A 9 -3.02 9.35 -4.14
C LYS A 9 -1.57 9.62 -4.51
N ALA A 10 -0.76 10.08 -3.57
CA ALA A 10 0.66 10.30 -3.81
C ALA A 10 1.38 8.99 -4.12
N MET A 11 0.98 7.92 -3.48
CA MET A 11 1.50 6.59 -3.79
C MET A 11 1.14 6.19 -5.22
N GLN A 12 -0.10 6.42 -5.63
CA GLN A 12 -0.53 6.13 -7.00
C GLN A 12 0.31 6.90 -8.03
N ALA A 13 0.68 8.13 -7.73
CA ALA A 13 1.51 8.94 -8.62
C ALA A 13 2.92 8.38 -8.79
N LYS A 14 3.40 7.57 -7.84
CA LYS A 14 4.72 6.93 -7.90
C LYS A 14 4.69 5.54 -8.53
N PHE A 15 3.54 5.10 -8.99
CA PHE A 15 3.36 3.76 -9.55
C PHE A 15 4.30 3.55 -10.74
N ASN A 16 5.00 2.41 -10.72
CA ASN A 16 5.91 2.02 -11.78
C ASN A 16 5.25 0.96 -12.66
N PRO A 17 4.68 1.34 -13.81
CA PRO A 17 3.98 0.37 -14.66
C PRO A 17 4.89 -0.70 -15.23
N ALA A 18 6.19 -0.43 -15.39
CA ALA A 18 7.13 -1.42 -15.88
C ALA A 18 7.29 -2.57 -14.89
N ALA A 19 7.31 -2.28 -13.59
CA ALA A 19 7.37 -3.31 -12.56
C ALA A 19 6.06 -4.09 -12.43
N ALA A 20 4.96 -3.51 -12.89
CA ALA A 20 3.63 -4.12 -12.82
C ALA A 20 3.28 -4.97 -14.03
N ALA A 21 4.15 -5.05 -15.03
CA ALA A 21 3.86 -5.79 -16.26
C ALA A 21 3.53 -7.26 -15.94
N GLY A 22 2.36 -7.71 -16.40
CA GLY A 22 1.91 -9.08 -16.17
C GLY A 22 1.34 -9.35 -14.79
N LEU A 23 1.25 -8.35 -13.92
CA LEU A 23 0.69 -8.52 -12.59
C LEU A 23 -0.80 -8.19 -12.56
N ASP A 24 -1.52 -8.98 -11.74
CA ASP A 24 -2.93 -8.75 -11.46
C ASP A 24 -3.10 -9.00 -9.97
N LEU A 25 -2.95 -7.94 -9.17
CA LEU A 25 -2.87 -8.03 -7.73
C LEU A 25 -3.78 -6.99 -7.08
N VAL A 26 -4.30 -7.32 -5.91
CA VAL A 26 -5.07 -6.40 -5.08
C VAL A 26 -4.41 -6.33 -3.71
N PHE A 27 -4.07 -5.13 -3.30
CA PHE A 27 -3.52 -4.86 -1.97
C PHE A 27 -4.56 -4.11 -1.15
N GLY A 28 -4.79 -4.58 0.07
CA GLY A 28 -5.65 -3.88 1.01
C GLY A 28 -4.82 -3.05 1.99
N PHE A 29 -5.34 -1.91 2.39
CA PHE A 29 -4.76 -1.07 3.44
C PHE A 29 -5.79 -0.85 4.51
N ASN A 30 -5.49 -1.28 5.72
CA ASN A 30 -6.36 -1.05 6.88
C ASN A 30 -5.68 -0.02 7.77
N ILE A 31 -6.28 1.18 7.82
CA ILE A 31 -5.74 2.31 8.58
C ILE A 31 -6.36 2.28 9.98
N THR A 32 -5.58 1.83 10.95
CA THR A 32 -6.08 1.46 12.26
C THR A 32 -6.57 2.64 13.10
N ASP A 33 -5.95 3.81 12.98
CA ASP A 33 -6.30 4.99 13.78
C ASP A 33 -7.42 5.82 13.17
N GLU A 34 -7.78 5.56 11.91
CA GLU A 34 -8.87 6.29 11.23
C GLU A 34 -10.06 5.41 10.91
N ASP A 35 -9.97 4.12 11.21
CA ASP A 35 -11.00 3.14 10.93
C ASP A 35 -11.44 3.18 9.45
N LYS A 36 -10.45 3.30 8.57
CA LYS A 36 -10.66 3.35 7.13
C LYS A 36 -9.88 2.26 6.44
N GLN A 37 -10.42 1.81 5.32
CA GLN A 37 -9.78 0.81 4.48
C GLN A 37 -9.73 1.30 3.05
N TYR A 38 -8.65 0.95 2.36
CA TYR A 38 -8.45 1.27 0.95
C TYR A 38 -8.00 0.02 0.23
N SER A 39 -8.35 -0.07 -1.03
CA SER A 39 -7.91 -1.16 -1.91
C SER A 39 -7.12 -0.58 -3.07
N LEU A 40 -5.96 -1.17 -3.33
CA LEU A 40 -5.08 -0.79 -4.42
C LEU A 40 -5.10 -1.91 -5.43
N ILE A 41 -5.65 -1.65 -6.62
CA ILE A 41 -5.85 -2.66 -7.66
C ILE A 41 -4.81 -2.43 -8.74
N VAL A 42 -3.89 -3.39 -8.90
CA VAL A 42 -2.84 -3.36 -9.91
C VAL A 42 -3.21 -4.36 -11.00
N LYS A 43 -3.49 -3.86 -12.19
CA LYS A 43 -3.94 -4.69 -13.30
C LYS A 43 -3.62 -4.00 -14.63
N ASP A 44 -3.16 -4.78 -15.60
CA ASP A 44 -2.91 -4.31 -16.97
C ASP A 44 -1.99 -3.09 -17.04
N GLY A 45 -1.00 -3.02 -16.15
CA GLY A 45 -0.07 -1.90 -16.10
C GLY A 45 -0.67 -0.63 -15.53
N THR A 46 -1.82 -0.73 -14.85
CA THR A 46 -2.49 0.40 -14.21
C THR A 46 -2.64 0.15 -12.71
N CYS A 47 -2.93 1.21 -11.99
CA CYS A 47 -3.13 1.18 -10.55
C CYS A 47 -4.35 2.02 -10.21
N ASP A 48 -5.37 1.39 -9.66
CA ASP A 48 -6.58 2.06 -9.19
C ASP A 48 -6.69 1.97 -7.69
N ILE A 49 -7.24 3.01 -7.08
CA ILE A 49 -7.45 3.06 -5.65
C ILE A 49 -8.95 3.21 -5.39
N GLN A 50 -9.46 2.37 -4.51
CA GLN A 50 -10.85 2.41 -4.09
C GLN A 50 -10.91 2.48 -2.57
N GLU A 51 -11.84 3.25 -2.03
CA GLU A 51 -12.11 3.26 -0.60
C GLU A 51 -12.96 2.06 -0.25
N GLY A 52 -12.61 1.39 0.86
CA GLY A 52 -13.34 0.24 1.36
C GLY A 52 -12.54 -1.05 1.26
N GLU A 53 -13.06 -2.08 1.91
CA GLU A 53 -12.47 -3.41 1.89
C GLU A 53 -12.76 -4.11 0.56
N ASN A 54 -11.73 -4.78 0.03
CA ASN A 54 -11.89 -5.62 -1.14
C ASN A 54 -11.66 -7.08 -0.72
N PRO A 55 -12.67 -7.96 -0.83
CA PRO A 55 -12.52 -9.35 -0.43
C PRO A 55 -11.54 -10.13 -1.32
N ASP A 56 -11.19 -9.61 -2.49
CA ASP A 56 -10.22 -10.23 -3.38
C ASP A 56 -8.78 -9.83 -3.09
N ALA A 57 -8.53 -9.10 -2.00
CA ALA A 57 -7.18 -8.65 -1.67
C ALA A 57 -6.25 -9.84 -1.46
N ASN A 58 -5.15 -9.87 -2.20
CA ASN A 58 -4.12 -10.89 -2.09
C ASN A 58 -3.27 -10.68 -0.83
N CYS A 59 -3.16 -9.43 -0.40
CA CYS A 59 -2.34 -9.03 0.73
C CYS A 59 -2.97 -7.79 1.35
N THR A 60 -3.05 -7.74 2.68
CA THR A 60 -3.56 -6.59 3.40
C THR A 60 -2.50 -6.06 4.34
N LEU A 61 -2.23 -4.76 4.25
CA LEU A 61 -1.31 -4.07 5.13
C LEU A 61 -2.12 -3.38 6.23
N VAL A 62 -1.77 -3.66 7.47
CA VAL A 62 -2.42 -3.08 8.65
C VAL A 62 -1.43 -2.13 9.31
N LEU A 63 -1.74 -0.85 9.30
CA LEU A 63 -0.84 0.19 9.79
C LEU A 63 -1.65 1.42 10.18
N ASP A 64 -1.02 2.35 10.91
CA ASP A 64 -1.65 3.62 11.21
C ASP A 64 -1.38 4.65 10.10
N SER A 65 -2.09 5.77 10.16
CA SER A 65 -1.99 6.81 9.14
C SER A 65 -0.60 7.42 9.07
N GLU A 66 0.04 7.60 10.21
CA GLU A 66 1.37 8.21 10.27
C GLU A 66 2.42 7.30 9.64
N THR A 67 2.33 6.00 9.90
CA THR A 67 3.21 5.02 9.30
C THR A 67 3.05 5.01 7.77
N LEU A 68 1.81 5.03 7.28
CA LEU A 68 1.56 5.08 5.85
C LEU A 68 2.15 6.34 5.22
N LYS A 69 1.93 7.49 5.83
CA LYS A 69 2.48 8.76 5.33
C LYS A 69 4.00 8.74 5.29
N GLY A 70 4.64 8.18 6.31
CA GLY A 70 6.09 8.04 6.34
C GLY A 70 6.63 7.17 5.22
N ILE A 71 5.97 6.05 4.94
CA ILE A 71 6.37 5.16 3.84
C ILE A 71 6.20 5.87 2.49
N VAL A 72 5.08 6.53 2.28
CA VAL A 72 4.78 7.20 1.01
C VAL A 72 5.73 8.38 0.76
N SER A 73 6.08 9.11 1.80
CA SER A 73 7.02 10.25 1.68
C SER A 73 8.47 9.83 1.58
N GLY A 74 8.79 8.57 1.86
CA GLY A 74 10.16 8.09 1.85
C GLY A 74 10.92 8.33 3.15
N GLU A 75 10.24 8.85 4.19
CA GLU A 75 10.87 9.08 5.50
C GLU A 75 11.19 7.77 6.21
N THR A 76 10.38 6.76 6.00
CA THR A 76 10.57 5.44 6.59
C THR A 76 10.50 4.37 5.51
N ASP A 77 11.05 3.20 5.82
CA ASP A 77 11.03 2.04 4.94
C ASP A 77 9.97 1.06 5.48
N GLY A 78 9.11 0.55 4.60
CA GLY A 78 8.09 -0.41 4.99
C GLY A 78 8.68 -1.65 5.68
N MET A 79 9.86 -2.09 5.25
CA MET A 79 10.55 -3.22 5.89
C MET A 79 10.92 -2.89 7.33
N GLN A 80 11.43 -1.69 7.59
CA GLN A 80 11.77 -1.25 8.94
C GLN A 80 10.54 -1.15 9.82
N ASP A 81 9.44 -0.62 9.28
CA ASP A 81 8.18 -0.52 10.01
C ASP A 81 7.62 -1.89 10.33
N PHE A 82 7.76 -2.84 9.42
CA PHE A 82 7.34 -4.21 9.64
C PHE A 82 8.15 -4.85 10.78
N MET A 83 9.46 -4.69 10.76
CA MET A 83 10.34 -5.23 11.79
C MET A 83 10.12 -4.55 13.15
N GLY A 84 9.76 -3.27 13.14
CA GLY A 84 9.48 -2.51 14.34
C GLY A 84 8.08 -2.71 14.91
N GLY A 85 7.24 -3.52 14.25
CA GLY A 85 5.88 -3.78 14.72
C GLY A 85 4.86 -2.71 14.37
N LYS A 86 5.24 -1.73 13.56
CA LYS A 86 4.33 -0.65 13.13
C LYS A 86 3.48 -1.03 11.94
N LEU A 87 3.91 -2.03 11.19
CA LEU A 87 3.22 -2.53 10.01
C LEU A 87 2.98 -4.02 10.17
N ARG A 88 1.74 -4.44 9.99
CA ARG A 88 1.39 -5.86 9.95
C ARG A 88 0.97 -6.22 8.54
N VAL A 89 1.25 -7.45 8.14
CA VAL A 89 0.86 -7.97 6.82
C VAL A 89 -0.02 -9.19 7.03
N GLU A 90 -1.20 -9.15 6.42
CA GLU A 90 -2.12 -10.29 6.40
C GLU A 90 -2.19 -10.80 4.98
N GLY A 91 -2.21 -12.12 4.82
CA GLY A 91 -2.20 -12.77 3.51
C GLY A 91 -0.78 -13.07 3.06
N ASP A 92 -0.49 -12.85 1.79
CA ASP A 92 0.79 -13.22 1.19
C ASP A 92 1.87 -12.17 1.46
N MET A 93 2.78 -12.48 2.38
CA MET A 93 3.87 -11.57 2.73
C MET A 93 4.80 -11.28 1.56
N MET A 94 4.97 -12.22 0.64
CA MET A 94 5.85 -11.99 -0.49
C MET A 94 5.32 -10.91 -1.41
N LEU A 95 3.99 -10.78 -1.50
CA LEU A 95 3.39 -9.72 -2.30
C LEU A 95 3.61 -8.35 -1.69
N SER A 96 3.69 -8.27 -0.35
CA SER A 96 3.97 -6.98 0.30
C SER A 96 5.33 -6.43 -0.09
N MET A 97 6.29 -7.30 -0.37
CA MET A 97 7.62 -6.88 -0.82
C MET A 97 7.60 -6.29 -2.22
N LYS A 98 6.63 -6.67 -3.05
CA LYS A 98 6.48 -6.11 -4.38
C LYS A 98 6.03 -4.65 -4.35
N LEU A 99 5.43 -4.20 -3.25
CA LEU A 99 5.01 -2.81 -3.14
C LEU A 99 6.18 -1.84 -3.28
N SER A 100 7.35 -2.19 -2.76
CA SER A 100 8.52 -1.33 -2.88
C SER A 100 9.04 -1.23 -4.32
N GLU A 101 8.77 -2.24 -5.15
CA GLU A 101 9.11 -2.22 -6.57
C GLU A 101 8.06 -1.45 -7.38
N LEU A 102 6.79 -1.61 -7.01
CA LEU A 102 5.68 -0.96 -7.70
C LEU A 102 5.59 0.52 -7.37
N PHE A 103 5.97 0.90 -6.17
CA PHE A 103 5.89 2.27 -5.67
C PHE A 103 7.21 2.69 -5.05
N PRO A 104 8.25 2.91 -5.87
CA PRO A 104 9.54 3.36 -5.34
C PRO A 104 9.41 4.76 -4.72
N ALA A 105 10.08 4.94 -3.61
CA ALA A 105 10.04 6.22 -2.90
C ALA A 105 10.96 7.26 -3.55
#